data_0aa9721db08052885259a1829ea10fd7
#
_entry.id   0aa9721db08052885259a1829ea10fd7
#
_cell.length_a   1.000
_cell.length_b   1.000
_cell.length_c   1.000
_cell.angle_alpha   90.00
_cell.angle_beta   90.00
_cell.angle_gamma   90.00
#
_symmetry.space_group_name_H-M   'P 1'
#
loop_
_entity.id
_entity.type
_entity.pdbx_description
1 polymer ?
#
loop_
_entity_poly.entity_id
_entity_poly.type
_entity_poly.pdbx_seq_one_letter_code
_entity_poly.pdbx_strand_id
1 'polypeptide(L)'
;MEIICRSVFRDLEAGANEGNEACALAREKFCYEVAKYVGAYAAALNGIDVLTFTAGVGENDVNVRAAVCEYLSFMGVKIDPELNGNRGKEMVISTPDSKVQVWIVPTNEELMIAQDTADLVKAAK
;
A
#
# COMPACT_ATOMS: atom_id res chain seq x y z
N MET A 1 21.57 19.46 -7.01
CA MET A 1 20.26 19.03 -6.51
C MET A 1 19.37 18.79 -7.73
N GLU A 2 19.26 17.54 -8.13
CA GLU A 2 18.42 17.18 -9.27
C GLU A 2 16.94 17.20 -8.82
N ILE A 3 16.14 18.06 -9.44
CA ILE A 3 14.71 18.11 -9.17
C ILE A 3 14.11 16.92 -9.90
N ILE A 4 13.59 15.94 -9.16
CA ILE A 4 12.87 14.80 -9.73
C ILE A 4 11.54 15.33 -10.29
N CYS A 5 11.50 15.60 -11.58
CA CYS A 5 10.28 15.98 -12.28
C CYS A 5 9.54 14.72 -12.76
N ARG A 6 9.21 13.82 -11.83
CA ARG A 6 8.45 12.60 -12.09
C ARG A 6 7.17 12.64 -11.25
N SER A 7 6.03 12.71 -11.90
CA SER A 7 4.73 12.94 -11.26
C SER A 7 3.98 11.68 -10.88
N VAL A 8 4.48 10.49 -11.25
CA VAL A 8 3.81 9.21 -11.02
C VAL A 8 4.76 8.26 -10.28
N PHE A 9 4.26 7.57 -9.26
CA PHE A 9 5.05 6.63 -8.45
C PHE A 9 5.75 5.55 -9.30
N ARG A 10 5.13 5.10 -10.37
CA ARG A 10 5.70 4.17 -11.36
C ARG A 10 7.01 4.70 -11.98
N ASP A 11 7.10 6.01 -12.23
CA ASP A 11 8.29 6.63 -12.79
C ASP A 11 9.44 6.66 -11.78
N LEU A 12 9.13 6.76 -10.47
CA LEU A 12 10.13 6.64 -9.40
C LEU A 12 10.71 5.22 -9.34
N GLU A 13 9.85 4.20 -9.51
CA GLU A 13 10.29 2.80 -9.56
C GLU A 13 11.22 2.56 -10.76
N ALA A 14 10.82 3.00 -11.94
CA ALA A 14 11.63 2.88 -13.14
C ALA A 14 12.98 3.58 -12.98
N GLY A 15 13.00 4.82 -12.50
CA GLY A 15 14.22 5.57 -12.26
C GLY A 15 15.14 4.93 -11.23
N ALA A 16 14.59 4.38 -10.14
CA ALA A 16 15.37 3.67 -9.13
C ALA A 16 16.02 2.40 -9.72
N ASN A 17 15.31 1.66 -10.55
CA ASN A 17 15.80 0.46 -11.23
C ASN A 17 16.90 0.79 -12.27
N GLU A 18 16.89 1.98 -12.84
CA GLU A 18 17.92 2.53 -13.73
C GLU A 18 19.14 3.08 -12.98
N GLY A 19 19.15 3.01 -11.65
CA GLY A 19 20.25 3.48 -10.81
C GLY A 19 20.20 4.96 -10.42
N ASN A 20 19.04 5.63 -10.59
CA ASN A 20 18.85 6.99 -10.14
C ASN A 20 18.68 7.03 -8.61
N GLU A 21 19.71 7.48 -7.91
CA GLU A 21 19.76 7.53 -6.43
C GLU A 21 18.66 8.41 -5.84
N ALA A 22 18.29 9.51 -6.51
CA ALA A 22 17.25 10.39 -6.02
C ALA A 22 15.84 9.73 -6.10
N CYS A 23 15.59 8.92 -7.14
CA CYS A 23 14.37 8.12 -7.24
C CYS A 23 14.33 7.02 -6.17
N ALA A 24 15.44 6.34 -5.94
CA ALA A 24 15.56 5.33 -4.90
C ALA A 24 15.30 5.92 -3.51
N LEU A 25 15.92 7.06 -3.20
CA LEU A 25 15.73 7.77 -1.93
C LEU A 25 14.28 8.24 -1.74
N ALA A 26 13.65 8.78 -2.78
CA ALA A 26 12.26 9.22 -2.73
C ALA A 26 11.31 8.06 -2.42
N ARG A 27 11.56 6.90 -3.02
CA ARG A 27 10.78 5.68 -2.78
C ARG A 27 10.98 5.13 -1.37
N GLU A 28 12.22 5.08 -0.89
CA GLU A 28 12.55 4.68 0.47
C GLU A 28 11.86 5.60 1.48
N LYS A 29 11.96 6.92 1.28
CA LYS A 29 11.28 7.90 2.12
C LYS A 29 9.77 7.70 2.14
N PHE A 30 9.15 7.41 1.00
CA PHE A 30 7.72 7.10 0.95
C PHE A 30 7.36 5.90 1.84
N CYS A 31 8.08 4.77 1.69
CA CYS A 31 7.84 3.58 2.50
C CYS A 31 8.04 3.84 4.00
N TYR A 32 9.07 4.58 4.34
CA TYR A 32 9.37 5.00 5.71
C TYR A 32 8.24 5.86 6.31
N GLU A 33 7.75 6.86 5.57
CA GLU A 33 6.66 7.71 6.05
C GLU A 33 5.36 6.91 6.22
N VAL A 34 5.02 6.02 5.29
CA VAL A 34 3.86 5.11 5.44
C VAL A 34 3.99 4.28 6.72
N ALA A 35 5.15 3.67 6.95
CA ALA A 35 5.39 2.87 8.15
C ALA A 35 5.27 3.70 9.45
N LYS A 36 5.74 4.96 9.45
CA LYS A 36 5.56 5.88 10.57
C LYS A 36 4.08 6.14 10.87
N TYR A 37 3.27 6.39 9.85
CA TYR A 37 1.83 6.57 10.05
C TYR A 37 1.16 5.31 10.61
N VAL A 38 1.50 4.14 10.08
CA VAL A 38 0.99 2.87 10.63
C VAL A 38 1.39 2.72 12.10
N GLY A 39 2.65 3.00 12.46
CA GLY A 39 3.12 2.97 13.85
C GLY A 39 2.39 3.97 14.75
N ALA A 40 2.13 5.18 14.26
CA ALA A 40 1.39 6.19 15.00
C ALA A 40 -0.07 5.75 15.27
N TYR A 41 -0.74 5.19 14.25
CA TYR A 41 -2.09 4.66 14.43
C TYR A 41 -2.13 3.41 15.30
N ALA A 42 -1.14 2.52 15.19
CA ALA A 42 -1.01 1.37 16.08
C ALA A 42 -0.87 1.81 17.55
N ALA A 43 -0.11 2.87 17.82
CA ALA A 43 -0.01 3.44 19.16
C ALA A 43 -1.34 4.02 19.64
N ALA A 44 -2.06 4.78 18.79
CA ALA A 44 -3.34 5.38 19.13
C ALA A 44 -4.43 4.32 19.40
N LEU A 45 -4.39 3.19 18.70
CA LEU A 45 -5.33 2.08 18.82
C LEU A 45 -4.93 1.05 19.89
N ASN A 46 -3.77 1.21 20.52
CA ASN A 46 -3.17 0.24 21.42
C ASN A 46 -2.90 -1.14 20.76
N GLY A 47 -2.51 -1.12 19.50
CA GLY A 47 -2.23 -2.28 18.65
C GLY A 47 -3.08 -2.30 17.39
N ILE A 48 -2.72 -3.18 16.47
CA ILE A 48 -3.50 -3.45 15.24
C ILE A 48 -3.57 -4.96 15.00
N ASP A 49 -4.69 -5.44 14.50
CA ASP A 49 -4.90 -6.84 14.13
C ASP A 49 -4.75 -7.05 12.61
N VAL A 50 -5.08 -6.02 11.84
CA VAL A 50 -5.09 -6.05 10.37
C VAL A 50 -4.43 -4.80 9.79
N LEU A 51 -3.60 -5.01 8.79
CA LEU A 51 -3.03 -3.97 7.91
C LEU A 51 -3.51 -4.22 6.48
N THR A 52 -4.17 -3.24 5.88
CA THR A 52 -4.70 -3.36 4.51
C THR A 52 -3.97 -2.44 3.55
N PHE A 53 -3.47 -3.00 2.46
CA PHE A 53 -2.95 -2.27 1.31
C PHE A 53 -4.03 -2.14 0.25
N THR A 54 -4.30 -0.92 -0.17
CA THR A 54 -5.38 -0.58 -1.11
C THR A 54 -4.94 0.54 -2.04
N ALA A 55 -5.77 0.86 -3.02
CA ALA A 55 -5.50 1.84 -4.08
C ALA A 55 -4.27 1.51 -4.94
N GLY A 56 -3.97 2.35 -5.93
CA GLY A 56 -3.04 2.04 -7.00
C GLY A 56 -1.67 1.49 -6.55
N VAL A 57 -1.00 2.16 -5.61
CA VAL A 57 0.31 1.73 -5.10
C VAL A 57 0.16 0.52 -4.18
N GLY A 58 -0.76 0.57 -3.23
CA GLY A 58 -0.96 -0.51 -2.26
C GLY A 58 -1.34 -1.85 -2.90
N GLU A 59 -2.20 -1.81 -3.91
CA GLU A 59 -2.66 -3.01 -4.63
C GLU A 59 -1.61 -3.60 -5.56
N ASN A 60 -0.77 -2.77 -6.17
CA ASN A 60 0.04 -3.17 -7.32
C ASN A 60 1.54 -3.17 -7.08
N ASP A 61 2.05 -2.44 -6.07
CA ASP A 61 3.49 -2.36 -5.82
C ASP A 61 3.95 -3.36 -4.75
N VAL A 62 4.46 -4.48 -5.23
CA VAL A 62 4.99 -5.58 -4.41
C VAL A 62 6.14 -5.13 -3.50
N ASN A 63 7.00 -4.27 -4.05
CA ASN A 63 8.19 -3.81 -3.35
C ASN A 63 7.86 -2.79 -2.25
N VAL A 64 6.87 -1.92 -2.48
CA VAL A 64 6.38 -0.99 -1.45
C VAL A 64 5.78 -1.76 -0.28
N ARG A 65 4.93 -2.75 -0.55
CA ARG A 65 4.35 -3.56 0.51
C ARG A 65 5.42 -4.27 1.34
N ALA A 66 6.42 -4.86 0.66
CA ALA A 66 7.54 -5.52 1.33
C ALA A 66 8.32 -4.56 2.23
N ALA A 67 8.72 -3.40 1.69
CA ALA A 67 9.49 -2.41 2.43
C ALA A 67 8.72 -1.82 3.63
N VAL A 68 7.44 -1.52 3.47
CA VAL A 68 6.60 -1.04 4.58
C VAL A 68 6.47 -2.11 5.67
N CYS A 69 6.21 -3.37 5.30
CA CYS A 69 6.08 -4.46 6.26
C CYS A 69 7.40 -4.77 6.99
N GLU A 70 8.54 -4.58 6.34
CA GLU A 70 9.86 -4.74 6.96
C GLU A 70 10.05 -3.75 8.12
N TYR A 71 9.71 -2.47 7.92
CA TYR A 71 9.70 -1.47 9.00
C TYR A 71 8.77 -1.82 10.16
N LEU A 72 7.72 -2.60 9.91
CA LEU A 72 6.72 -2.99 10.91
C LEU A 72 7.00 -4.36 11.56
N SER A 73 8.14 -4.97 11.27
CA SER A 73 8.53 -6.29 11.80
C SER A 73 8.56 -6.33 13.34
N PHE A 74 8.87 -5.21 13.99
CA PHE A 74 8.86 -5.09 15.46
C PHE A 74 7.48 -5.32 16.07
N MET A 75 6.40 -5.11 15.33
CA MET A 75 5.02 -5.41 15.74
C MET A 75 4.62 -6.86 15.44
N GLY A 76 5.51 -7.65 14.87
CA GLY A 76 5.26 -9.03 14.47
C GLY A 76 4.59 -9.16 13.11
N VAL A 77 4.63 -8.12 12.27
CA VAL A 77 4.21 -8.19 10.87
C VAL A 77 5.17 -9.08 10.09
N LYS A 78 4.64 -10.07 9.40
CA LYS A 78 5.40 -10.96 8.51
C LYS A 78 4.59 -11.23 7.25
N ILE A 79 5.18 -10.97 6.09
CA ILE A 79 4.55 -11.27 4.81
C ILE A 79 5.19 -12.49 4.14
N ASP A 80 4.39 -13.19 3.36
CA ASP A 80 4.84 -14.26 2.49
C ASP A 80 5.26 -13.66 1.15
N PRO A 81 6.52 -13.84 0.70
CA PRO A 81 6.99 -13.25 -0.55
C PRO A 81 6.27 -13.75 -1.79
N GLU A 82 5.81 -15.01 -1.82
CA GLU A 82 5.06 -15.56 -2.94
C GLU A 82 3.65 -14.97 -3.01
N LEU A 83 2.95 -14.91 -1.86
CA LEU A 83 1.63 -14.29 -1.77
C LEU A 83 1.70 -12.80 -2.08
N ASN A 84 2.73 -12.11 -1.59
CA ASN A 84 2.96 -10.69 -1.89
C ASN A 84 3.20 -10.42 -3.37
N GLY A 85 3.62 -11.40 -4.17
CA GLY A 85 3.79 -11.28 -5.62
C GLY A 85 2.49 -10.99 -6.38
N ASN A 86 1.32 -11.20 -5.77
CA ASN A 86 0.02 -10.91 -6.38
C ASN A 86 -0.27 -9.42 -6.47
N ARG A 87 -1.10 -9.02 -7.44
CA ARG A 87 -1.50 -7.64 -7.71
C ARG A 87 -3.01 -7.56 -7.95
N GLY A 88 -3.64 -6.50 -7.45
CA GLY A 88 -5.05 -6.20 -7.73
C GLY A 88 -6.05 -7.31 -7.37
N LYS A 89 -5.70 -8.19 -6.43
CA LYS A 89 -6.54 -9.31 -6.00
C LYS A 89 -6.76 -9.24 -4.49
N GLU A 90 -8.01 -9.35 -4.07
CA GLU A 90 -8.33 -9.41 -2.64
C GLU A 90 -7.79 -10.71 -2.03
N MET A 91 -6.84 -10.58 -1.11
CA MET A 91 -6.22 -11.73 -0.45
C MET A 91 -5.36 -11.33 0.75
N VAL A 92 -5.16 -12.31 1.63
CA VAL A 92 -4.15 -12.24 2.69
C VAL A 92 -2.77 -12.52 2.08
N ILE A 93 -1.79 -11.71 2.48
CA ILE A 93 -0.38 -11.86 2.08
C ILE A 93 0.55 -12.06 3.28
N SER A 94 0.02 -12.10 4.49
CA SER A 94 0.80 -12.42 5.70
C SER A 94 1.02 -13.92 5.85
N THR A 95 2.14 -14.29 6.50
CA THR A 95 2.40 -15.67 6.92
C THR A 95 1.45 -16.10 8.03
N PRO A 96 1.20 -17.41 8.23
CA PRO A 96 0.32 -17.90 9.30
C PRO A 96 0.78 -17.54 10.72
N ASP A 97 2.07 -17.29 10.92
CA ASP A 97 2.67 -16.91 12.19
C ASP A 97 2.82 -15.38 12.37
N SER A 98 2.32 -14.59 11.43
CA SER A 98 2.25 -13.14 11.57
C SER A 98 1.25 -12.76 12.67
N LYS A 99 1.65 -11.84 13.57
CA LYS A 99 0.76 -11.32 14.61
C LYS A 99 -0.29 -10.36 14.06
N VAL A 100 0.00 -9.71 12.94
CA VAL A 100 -0.88 -8.79 12.25
C VAL A 100 -1.19 -9.39 10.89
N GLN A 101 -2.46 -9.54 10.55
CA GLN A 101 -2.83 -9.97 9.21
C GLN A 101 -2.56 -8.84 8.22
N VAL A 102 -1.97 -9.18 7.08
CA VAL A 102 -1.72 -8.21 6.00
C VAL A 102 -2.54 -8.60 4.78
N TRP A 103 -3.33 -7.66 4.30
CA TRP A 103 -4.25 -7.85 3.19
C TRP A 103 -3.94 -6.94 2.01
N ILE A 104 -4.20 -7.43 0.80
CA ILE A 104 -4.44 -6.60 -0.38
C ILE A 104 -5.97 -6.52 -0.54
N VAL A 105 -6.52 -5.31 -0.62
CA VAL A 105 -7.94 -5.09 -0.87
C VAL A 105 -8.09 -4.07 -2.00
N PRO A 106 -8.48 -4.52 -3.21
CA PRO A 106 -8.70 -3.62 -4.34
C PRO A 106 -9.82 -2.61 -4.06
N THR A 107 -9.58 -1.36 -4.44
CA THR A 107 -10.63 -0.35 -4.47
C THR A 107 -11.50 -0.53 -5.70
N ASN A 108 -12.79 -0.26 -5.56
CA ASN A 108 -13.73 -0.25 -6.68
C ASN A 108 -14.50 1.07 -6.70
N GLU A 109 -13.77 2.15 -6.96
CA GLU A 109 -14.31 3.52 -6.98
C GLU A 109 -15.34 3.71 -8.07
N GLU A 110 -15.15 3.09 -9.24
CA GLU A 110 -16.07 3.18 -10.36
C GLU A 110 -17.44 2.59 -10.02
N LEU A 111 -17.47 1.46 -9.29
CA LEU A 111 -18.72 0.85 -8.84
C LEU A 111 -19.46 1.76 -7.86
N MET A 112 -18.76 2.38 -6.92
CA MET A 112 -19.35 3.31 -5.95
C MET A 112 -19.96 4.52 -6.67
N ILE A 113 -19.24 5.13 -7.59
CA ILE A 113 -19.73 6.26 -8.40
C ILE A 113 -20.97 5.83 -9.19
N ALA A 114 -20.96 4.65 -9.80
CA ALA A 114 -22.09 4.13 -10.54
C ALA A 114 -23.32 3.89 -9.66
N GLN A 115 -23.14 3.34 -8.46
CA GLN A 115 -24.22 3.12 -7.48
C GLN A 115 -24.81 4.44 -7.00
N ASP A 116 -23.97 5.37 -6.54
CA ASP A 116 -24.41 6.68 -6.08
C ASP A 116 -25.18 7.45 -7.18
N THR A 117 -24.68 7.38 -8.40
CA THR A 117 -25.34 8.01 -9.57
C THR A 117 -26.71 7.37 -9.80
N ALA A 118 -26.80 6.06 -9.77
CA ALA A 118 -28.06 5.35 -9.97
C ALA A 118 -29.10 5.69 -8.89
N ASP A 119 -28.66 5.83 -7.64
CA ASP A 119 -29.54 6.15 -6.52
C ASP A 119 -30.02 7.61 -6.57
N LEU A 120 -29.14 8.54 -6.95
CA LEU A 120 -29.53 9.93 -7.18
C LEU A 120 -30.56 10.07 -8.31
N VAL A 121 -30.39 9.36 -9.42
CA VAL A 121 -31.32 9.35 -10.54
C VAL A 121 -32.68 8.74 -10.14
N LYS A 122 -32.71 7.70 -9.32
CA LYS A 122 -33.95 7.12 -8.81
C LYS A 122 -34.68 8.07 -7.86
N ALA A 123 -33.93 8.75 -6.98
CA ALA A 123 -34.50 9.71 -6.03
C ALA A 123 -35.06 10.99 -6.69
N ALA A 124 -34.58 11.34 -7.89
CA ALA A 124 -35.01 12.50 -8.66
C ALA A 124 -36.26 12.26 -9.52
N LYS A 125 -36.78 11.02 -9.57
CA LYS A 125 -38.03 10.64 -10.27
C LYS A 125 -39.19 10.55 -9.31
#